data_e0d7782c97de9b33f8f845dc7feaa96a
#
_entry.id   e0d7782c97de9b33f8f845dc7feaa96a
#
_cell.length_a   1.000
_cell.length_b   1.000
_cell.length_c   1.000
_cell.angle_alpha   90.00
_cell.angle_beta   90.00
_cell.angle_gamma   90.00
#
_symmetry.space_group_name_H-M   'P 1'
#
loop_
_entity.id
_entity.type
_entity.pdbx_description
1 polymer ?
#
loop_
_entity_poly.entity_id
_entity_poly.type
_entity_poly.pdbx_seq_one_letter_code
_entity_poly.pdbx_strand_id
1 'polypeptide(L)'
;DFEHNQDDEWEENEEVAWNEADWQKFLRKSDKEVSRFISAYNKVRKQPNRLDAAAAIMGWHRDDWSSIDEIDLDEEEEEITRQVRPLELEDVRKMDPYTLHRHPVYVSATALFSYLRSSWEHLMTHNRVAPRSHLAWSYSSSLADAERHSIVAATCLDLGDFLLAVCHLKKAHSALNESMRINRMFCHQNSRILREYLEESDVRMHDLREIWIRIMQDCRK
;
A
#
# COMPACT_ATOMS: atom_id res chain seq x y z
N ASP A 1 12.09 64.53 -3.62
CA ASP A 1 10.72 64.04 -3.69
C ASP A 1 10.73 62.76 -4.51
N PHE A 2 10.94 61.65 -3.84
CA PHE A 2 10.74 60.31 -4.32
C PHE A 2 9.87 59.57 -3.30
N GLU A 3 8.58 59.77 -3.38
CA GLU A 3 7.60 58.88 -2.80
C GLU A 3 7.10 58.01 -3.94
N HIS A 4 7.52 56.78 -3.95
CA HIS A 4 6.82 55.71 -4.64
C HIS A 4 6.60 54.58 -3.66
N ASN A 5 5.51 54.73 -2.92
CA ASN A 5 4.87 53.66 -2.23
C ASN A 5 4.30 52.73 -3.30
N GLN A 6 4.99 51.64 -3.56
CA GLN A 6 4.40 50.42 -4.06
C GLN A 6 4.20 49.52 -2.84
N ASP A 7 3.09 49.74 -2.18
CA ASP A 7 2.46 48.67 -1.40
C ASP A 7 2.16 47.55 -2.40
N ASP A 8 3.12 46.65 -2.59
CA ASP A 8 2.87 45.34 -3.13
C ASP A 8 1.95 44.65 -2.10
N GLU A 9 0.65 44.87 -2.26
CA GLU A 9 -0.36 43.94 -1.77
C GLU A 9 0.02 42.58 -2.35
N TRP A 10 0.79 41.84 -1.57
CA TRP A 10 0.79 40.39 -1.71
C TRP A 10 -0.66 39.98 -1.42
N GLU A 11 -1.51 39.98 -2.46
CA GLU A 11 -2.72 39.25 -2.43
C GLU A 11 -2.30 37.86 -1.92
N GLU A 12 -2.60 37.58 -0.65
CA GLU A 12 -2.62 36.24 -0.14
C GLU A 12 -3.53 35.49 -1.10
N ASN A 13 -2.93 34.90 -2.14
CA ASN A 13 -3.60 33.88 -2.91
C ASN A 13 -4.10 32.90 -1.87
N GLU A 14 -5.39 32.98 -1.56
CA GLU A 14 -6.06 31.98 -0.75
C GLU A 14 -5.64 30.65 -1.32
N GLU A 15 -4.63 30.07 -0.65
CA GLU A 15 -3.99 28.86 -1.10
C GLU A 15 -5.06 27.85 -1.38
N VAL A 16 -4.97 27.25 -2.54
CA VAL A 16 -5.74 26.06 -2.95
C VAL A 16 -5.34 24.89 -2.05
N ALA A 17 -5.06 25.15 -0.79
CA ALA A 17 -4.68 24.17 0.21
C ALA A 17 -5.94 23.45 0.69
N TRP A 18 -5.88 22.14 0.65
CA TRP A 18 -6.93 21.31 1.24
C TRP A 18 -7.01 21.56 2.73
N ASN A 19 -8.21 21.82 3.23
CA ASN A 19 -8.47 21.93 4.64
C ASN A 19 -8.60 20.54 5.28
N GLU A 20 -8.69 20.49 6.61
CA GLU A 20 -8.80 19.24 7.35
C GLU A 20 -10.00 18.37 6.90
N ALA A 21 -11.14 18.99 6.58
CA ALA A 21 -12.33 18.28 6.15
C ALA A 21 -12.15 17.62 4.77
N ASP A 22 -11.42 18.27 3.86
CA ASP A 22 -11.08 17.73 2.55
C ASP A 22 -10.14 16.52 2.70
N TRP A 23 -9.13 16.63 3.56
CA TRP A 23 -8.24 15.52 3.89
C TRP A 23 -8.98 14.35 4.54
N GLN A 24 -9.89 14.60 5.47
CA GLN A 24 -10.72 13.55 6.07
C GLN A 24 -11.59 12.85 5.03
N LYS A 25 -12.20 13.60 4.10
CA LYS A 25 -12.97 13.03 3.01
C LYS A 25 -12.10 12.16 2.09
N PHE A 26 -10.90 12.63 1.78
CA PHE A 26 -9.92 11.90 0.98
C PHE A 26 -9.49 10.59 1.65
N LEU A 27 -9.14 10.63 2.93
CA LEU A 27 -8.75 9.42 3.70
C LEU A 27 -9.88 8.39 3.73
N ARG A 28 -11.13 8.83 3.93
CA ARG A 28 -12.30 7.93 3.85
C ARG A 28 -12.47 7.31 2.46
N LYS A 29 -12.10 8.03 1.40
CA LYS A 29 -12.12 7.49 0.04
C LYS A 29 -11.02 6.45 -0.15
N SER A 30 -9.84 6.70 0.41
CA SER A 30 -8.73 5.75 0.44
C SER A 30 -9.07 4.45 1.17
N ASP A 31 -9.72 4.55 2.34
CA ASP A 31 -10.20 3.38 3.08
C ASP A 31 -11.19 2.54 2.26
N LYS A 32 -11.98 3.18 1.39
CA LYS A 32 -12.87 2.47 0.46
C LYS A 32 -12.10 1.70 -0.60
N GLU A 33 -10.97 2.21 -1.09
CA GLU A 33 -10.13 1.48 -2.05
C GLU A 33 -9.51 0.23 -1.41
N VAL A 34 -9.03 0.33 -0.17
CA VAL A 34 -8.56 -0.82 0.60
C VAL A 34 -9.69 -1.86 0.76
N SER A 35 -10.89 -1.41 1.14
CA SER A 35 -12.07 -2.28 1.30
C SER A 35 -12.51 -2.91 -0.03
N ARG A 36 -12.40 -2.18 -1.13
CA ARG A 36 -12.67 -2.66 -2.49
C ARG A 36 -11.69 -3.76 -2.87
N PHE A 37 -10.39 -3.57 -2.60
CA PHE A 37 -9.40 -4.61 -2.84
C PHE A 37 -9.66 -5.86 -2.00
N ILE A 38 -9.98 -5.75 -0.70
CA ILE A 38 -10.35 -6.89 0.14
C ILE A 38 -11.52 -7.66 -0.48
N SER A 39 -12.54 -6.95 -0.96
CA SER A 39 -13.72 -7.55 -1.59
C SER A 39 -13.36 -8.25 -2.90
N ALA A 40 -12.53 -7.64 -3.75
CA ALA A 40 -12.03 -8.20 -4.99
C ALA A 40 -11.21 -9.47 -4.73
N TYR A 41 -10.24 -9.38 -3.81
CA TYR A 41 -9.38 -10.50 -3.42
C TYR A 41 -10.19 -11.70 -2.88
N ASN A 42 -11.15 -11.45 -2.00
CA ASN A 42 -11.99 -12.52 -1.43
C ASN A 42 -12.83 -13.25 -2.48
N LYS A 43 -13.27 -12.56 -3.55
CA LYS A 43 -14.00 -13.19 -4.67
C LYS A 43 -13.14 -14.19 -5.43
N VAL A 44 -11.86 -13.89 -5.60
CA VAL A 44 -10.93 -14.68 -6.44
C VAL A 44 -9.92 -15.50 -5.65
N ARG A 45 -9.94 -15.47 -4.32
CA ARG A 45 -8.93 -16.06 -3.43
C ARG A 45 -8.63 -17.55 -3.66
N LYS A 46 -9.59 -18.31 -4.22
CA LYS A 46 -9.43 -19.73 -4.52
C LYS A 46 -8.77 -19.99 -5.88
N GLN A 47 -8.58 -18.96 -6.69
CA GLN A 47 -7.94 -19.08 -7.99
C GLN A 47 -6.42 -19.13 -7.84
N PRO A 48 -5.71 -19.86 -8.71
CA PRO A 48 -4.23 -19.89 -8.67
C PRO A 48 -3.58 -18.55 -9.00
N ASN A 49 -4.24 -17.75 -9.86
CA ASN A 49 -3.80 -16.40 -10.28
C ASN A 49 -4.56 -15.28 -9.55
N ARG A 50 -4.92 -15.50 -8.28
CA ARG A 50 -5.79 -14.59 -7.50
C ARG A 50 -5.28 -13.15 -7.40
N LEU A 51 -3.95 -12.93 -7.36
CA LEU A 51 -3.38 -11.59 -7.31
C LEU A 51 -3.66 -10.83 -8.61
N ASP A 52 -3.38 -11.45 -9.76
CA ASP A 52 -3.61 -10.83 -11.07
C ASP A 52 -5.11 -10.64 -11.33
N ALA A 53 -5.94 -11.60 -10.89
CA ALA A 53 -7.39 -11.49 -10.99
C ALA A 53 -7.96 -10.38 -10.09
N ALA A 54 -7.42 -10.20 -8.88
CA ALA A 54 -7.82 -9.09 -8.00
C ALA A 54 -7.37 -7.74 -8.57
N ALA A 55 -6.15 -7.66 -9.10
CA ALA A 55 -5.62 -6.47 -9.78
C ALA A 55 -6.49 -6.08 -10.98
N ALA A 56 -6.89 -7.04 -11.80
CA ALA A 56 -7.79 -6.80 -12.93
C ALA A 56 -9.16 -6.25 -12.49
N ILE A 57 -9.73 -6.75 -11.38
CA ILE A 57 -10.98 -6.21 -10.81
C ILE A 57 -10.79 -4.76 -10.31
N MET A 58 -9.60 -4.44 -9.80
CA MET A 58 -9.26 -3.09 -9.36
C MET A 58 -8.99 -2.14 -10.54
N GLY A 59 -8.74 -2.68 -11.74
CA GLY A 59 -8.33 -1.91 -12.91
C GLY A 59 -6.84 -1.57 -12.92
N TRP A 60 -6.03 -2.32 -12.19
CA TRP A 60 -4.59 -2.12 -12.16
C TRP A 60 -3.90 -2.91 -13.27
N HIS A 61 -3.04 -2.26 -13.99
CA HIS A 61 -2.16 -2.86 -14.97
C HIS A 61 -0.85 -3.32 -14.32
N ARG A 62 -0.06 -4.10 -15.06
CA ARG A 62 1.19 -4.66 -14.51
C ARG A 62 2.18 -3.57 -14.12
N ASP A 63 2.22 -2.50 -14.89
CA ASP A 63 3.16 -1.39 -14.75
C ASP A 63 2.82 -0.48 -13.55
N ASP A 64 1.55 -0.46 -13.12
CA ASP A 64 1.10 0.30 -11.95
C ASP A 64 1.74 -0.18 -10.62
N TRP A 65 2.29 -1.41 -10.58
CA TRP A 65 2.85 -1.99 -9.36
C TRP A 65 4.24 -1.45 -8.99
N SER A 66 5.06 -1.14 -9.98
CA SER A 66 6.44 -0.71 -9.76
C SER A 66 6.63 0.80 -9.89
N SER A 67 5.63 1.52 -10.42
CA SER A 67 5.75 2.95 -10.80
C SER A 67 6.96 3.22 -11.71
N ILE A 68 7.48 2.16 -12.35
CA ILE A 68 8.47 2.29 -13.40
C ILE A 68 7.68 2.48 -14.68
N ASP A 69 7.21 3.69 -14.90
CA ASP A 69 6.87 4.10 -16.25
C ASP A 69 8.17 4.00 -17.04
N GLU A 70 8.16 3.24 -18.13
CA GLU A 70 9.10 3.52 -19.23
C GLU A 70 8.75 4.94 -19.64
N ILE A 71 9.46 5.91 -19.07
CA ILE A 71 9.41 7.28 -19.55
C ILE A 71 10.01 7.19 -20.94
N ASP A 72 9.16 7.08 -21.91
CA ASP A 72 9.51 7.23 -23.32
C ASP A 72 9.79 8.71 -23.53
N LEU A 73 11.02 9.11 -23.18
CA LEU A 73 11.48 10.50 -23.21
C LEU A 73 11.30 11.14 -24.59
N ASP A 74 11.14 10.31 -25.62
CA ASP A 74 10.98 10.76 -27.00
C ASP A 74 9.53 11.17 -27.31
N GLU A 75 8.51 10.60 -26.63
CA GLU A 75 7.10 11.00 -26.85
C GLU A 75 6.68 12.21 -25.98
N GLU A 76 7.25 12.37 -24.77
CA GLU A 76 6.90 13.47 -23.89
C GLU A 76 7.38 14.84 -24.40
N GLU A 77 8.54 14.95 -25.06
CA GLU A 77 9.00 16.23 -25.62
C GLU A 77 8.09 16.76 -26.74
N GLU A 78 7.45 15.90 -27.51
CA GLU A 78 6.50 16.30 -28.56
C GLU A 78 5.11 16.64 -28.02
N GLU A 79 4.66 16.02 -26.92
CA GLU A 79 3.33 16.24 -26.35
C GLU A 79 3.30 17.47 -25.42
N ILE A 80 4.36 17.71 -24.66
CA ILE A 80 4.52 18.91 -23.80
C ILE A 80 4.52 20.20 -24.64
N THR A 81 5.04 20.13 -25.85
CA THR A 81 5.08 21.30 -26.77
C THR A 81 3.71 21.61 -27.40
N ARG A 82 2.78 20.67 -27.42
CA ARG A 82 1.49 20.83 -28.11
C ARG A 82 0.34 21.39 -27.30
N GLN A 83 0.30 21.26 -25.98
CA GLN A 83 -0.85 21.74 -25.19
C GLN A 83 -0.51 22.10 -23.73
N VAL A 84 0.29 23.13 -23.49
CA VAL A 84 0.18 23.80 -22.19
C VAL A 84 -1.00 24.78 -22.29
N ARG A 85 -2.23 24.28 -22.11
CA ARG A 85 -3.31 25.16 -21.67
C ARG A 85 -3.02 25.51 -20.22
N PRO A 86 -3.01 26.77 -19.81
CA PRO A 86 -2.96 27.11 -18.41
C PRO A 86 -4.12 26.41 -17.72
N LEU A 87 -3.83 25.50 -16.77
CA LEU A 87 -4.85 24.89 -15.93
C LEU A 87 -5.52 26.03 -15.17
N GLU A 88 -6.82 26.22 -15.38
CA GLU A 88 -7.58 27.18 -14.58
C GLU A 88 -7.57 26.73 -13.12
N LEU A 89 -7.43 27.67 -12.19
CA LEU A 89 -7.40 27.40 -10.74
C LEU A 89 -8.59 26.53 -10.26
N GLU A 90 -9.72 26.61 -10.94
CA GLU A 90 -10.89 25.77 -10.66
C GLU A 90 -10.70 24.31 -11.05
N ASP A 91 -9.90 24.02 -12.06
CA ASP A 91 -9.62 22.63 -12.50
C ASP A 91 -8.64 21.98 -11.52
N VAL A 92 -7.66 22.73 -11.04
CA VAL A 92 -6.73 22.25 -9.99
C VAL A 92 -7.47 21.92 -8.68
N ARG A 93 -8.48 22.72 -8.30
CA ARG A 93 -9.33 22.44 -7.12
C ARG A 93 -10.15 21.14 -7.24
N LYS A 94 -10.46 20.70 -8.45
CA LYS A 94 -11.23 19.49 -8.71
C LYS A 94 -10.37 18.24 -8.81
N MET A 95 -9.07 18.39 -8.99
CA MET A 95 -8.15 17.26 -9.06
C MET A 95 -7.91 16.71 -7.66
N ASP A 96 -8.25 15.45 -7.44
CA ASP A 96 -7.85 14.74 -6.23
C ASP A 96 -6.30 14.70 -6.18
N PRO A 97 -5.65 15.13 -5.09
CA PRO A 97 -4.20 15.04 -5.00
C PRO A 97 -3.75 13.60 -5.13
N TYR A 98 -2.67 13.40 -5.86
CA TYR A 98 -2.01 12.11 -5.86
C TYR A 98 -1.39 11.87 -4.48
N THR A 99 -1.63 10.72 -3.91
CA THR A 99 -1.02 10.30 -2.65
C THR A 99 -0.71 8.82 -2.70
N LEU A 100 0.25 8.41 -1.87
CA LEU A 100 0.62 7.02 -1.63
C LEU A 100 -0.59 6.08 -1.44
N HIS A 101 -1.69 6.58 -0.90
CA HIS A 101 -2.92 5.82 -0.64
C HIS A 101 -3.58 5.26 -1.91
N ARG A 102 -3.18 5.69 -3.11
CA ARG A 102 -3.64 5.14 -4.38
C ARG A 102 -2.68 4.11 -4.98
N HIS A 103 -1.47 4.05 -4.45
CA HIS A 103 -0.45 3.13 -4.96
C HIS A 103 -0.87 1.67 -4.74
N PRO A 104 -0.88 0.80 -5.78
CA PRO A 104 -1.33 -0.59 -5.67
C PRO A 104 -0.65 -1.39 -4.57
N VAL A 105 0.66 -1.18 -4.38
CA VAL A 105 1.45 -1.83 -3.32
C VAL A 105 0.95 -1.41 -1.94
N TYR A 106 0.67 -0.12 -1.74
CA TYR A 106 0.15 0.37 -0.48
C TYR A 106 -1.25 -0.22 -0.18
N VAL A 107 -2.15 -0.15 -1.16
CA VAL A 107 -3.53 -0.64 -1.01
C VAL A 107 -3.56 -2.14 -0.72
N SER A 108 -2.83 -2.94 -1.50
CA SER A 108 -2.80 -4.39 -1.33
C SER A 108 -2.12 -4.81 -0.03
N ALA A 109 -1.00 -4.21 0.33
CA ALA A 109 -0.31 -4.49 1.59
C ALA A 109 -1.19 -4.13 2.79
N THR A 110 -1.75 -2.92 2.82
CA THR A 110 -2.65 -2.48 3.89
C THR A 110 -3.85 -3.41 4.05
N ALA A 111 -4.45 -3.83 2.93
CA ALA A 111 -5.59 -4.75 2.93
C ALA A 111 -5.23 -6.12 3.52
N LEU A 112 -4.13 -6.72 3.07
CA LEU A 112 -3.71 -8.06 3.51
C LEU A 112 -3.23 -8.04 4.95
N PHE A 113 -2.45 -7.04 5.38
CA PHE A 113 -2.03 -6.90 6.77
C PHE A 113 -3.18 -6.57 7.71
N SER A 114 -4.14 -5.74 7.30
CA SER A 114 -5.34 -5.47 8.09
C SER A 114 -6.10 -6.76 8.40
N TYR A 115 -6.26 -7.63 7.40
CA TYR A 115 -6.86 -8.95 7.62
C TYR A 115 -6.03 -9.79 8.59
N LEU A 116 -4.72 -9.90 8.39
CA LEU A 116 -3.84 -10.71 9.24
C LEU A 116 -3.90 -10.26 10.71
N ARG A 117 -3.87 -8.94 10.95
CA ARG A 117 -3.95 -8.38 12.30
C ARG A 117 -5.32 -8.60 12.93
N SER A 118 -6.40 -8.21 12.25
CA SER A 118 -7.75 -8.33 12.81
C SER A 118 -8.12 -9.78 13.10
N SER A 119 -7.74 -10.70 12.22
CA SER A 119 -7.99 -12.13 12.43
C SER A 119 -7.15 -12.69 13.59
N TRP A 120 -5.90 -12.21 13.74
CA TRP A 120 -5.05 -12.57 14.87
C TRP A 120 -5.59 -12.05 16.20
N GLU A 121 -6.00 -10.79 16.27
CA GLU A 121 -6.63 -10.19 17.44
C GLU A 121 -7.92 -10.93 17.82
N HIS A 122 -8.75 -11.25 16.83
CA HIS A 122 -9.95 -12.05 17.06
C HIS A 122 -9.61 -13.42 17.62
N LEU A 123 -8.62 -14.11 17.05
CA LEU A 123 -8.14 -15.40 17.54
C LEU A 123 -7.67 -15.31 19.00
N MET A 124 -6.83 -14.31 19.32
CA MET A 124 -6.29 -14.12 20.66
C MET A 124 -7.36 -13.81 21.70
N THR A 125 -8.43 -13.13 21.30
CA THR A 125 -9.54 -12.77 22.19
C THR A 125 -10.50 -13.94 22.43
N HIS A 126 -10.75 -14.77 21.40
CA HIS A 126 -11.81 -15.76 21.45
C HIS A 126 -11.32 -17.22 21.55
N ASN A 127 -10.03 -17.46 21.35
CA ASN A 127 -9.49 -18.82 21.43
C ASN A 127 -9.21 -19.23 22.90
N ARG A 128 -9.80 -20.34 23.32
CA ARG A 128 -9.57 -20.89 24.68
C ARG A 128 -8.16 -21.44 24.88
N VAL A 129 -7.49 -21.81 23.79
CA VAL A 129 -6.11 -22.32 23.80
C VAL A 129 -5.23 -21.23 23.19
N ALA A 130 -4.82 -20.29 24.03
CA ALA A 130 -3.93 -19.22 23.59
C ALA A 130 -2.51 -19.78 23.31
N PRO A 131 -1.86 -19.29 22.24
CA PRO A 131 -0.45 -19.55 22.02
C PRO A 131 0.40 -19.04 23.20
N ARG A 132 1.62 -19.59 23.37
CA ARG A 132 2.55 -19.08 24.38
C ARG A 132 2.79 -17.59 24.19
N SER A 133 2.69 -16.81 25.25
CA SER A 133 2.72 -15.34 25.20
C SER A 133 3.91 -14.77 24.43
N HIS A 134 5.13 -15.34 24.61
CA HIS A 134 6.31 -14.87 23.89
C HIS A 134 6.24 -15.13 22.38
N LEU A 135 5.67 -16.26 21.95
CA LEU A 135 5.47 -16.56 20.52
C LEU A 135 4.38 -15.68 19.92
N ALA A 136 3.29 -15.44 20.65
CA ALA A 136 2.23 -14.54 20.24
C ALA A 136 2.77 -13.10 20.05
N TRP A 137 3.58 -12.64 20.97
CA TRP A 137 4.24 -11.34 20.89
C TRP A 137 5.21 -11.27 19.70
N SER A 138 6.08 -12.27 19.55
CA SER A 138 7.04 -12.32 18.43
C SER A 138 6.33 -12.34 17.07
N TYR A 139 5.21 -13.05 16.97
CA TYR A 139 4.38 -13.09 15.77
C TYR A 139 3.80 -11.71 15.45
N SER A 140 3.16 -11.06 16.42
CA SER A 140 2.60 -9.72 16.24
C SER A 140 3.67 -8.69 15.87
N SER A 141 4.84 -8.75 16.53
CA SER A 141 5.96 -7.85 16.25
C SER A 141 6.51 -8.05 14.84
N SER A 142 6.71 -9.30 14.41
CA SER A 142 7.23 -9.58 13.07
C SER A 142 6.24 -9.20 11.97
N LEU A 143 4.93 -9.34 12.19
CA LEU A 143 3.91 -8.84 11.26
C LEU A 143 3.93 -7.31 11.17
N ALA A 144 4.03 -6.61 12.31
CA ALA A 144 4.08 -5.16 12.33
C ALA A 144 5.35 -4.62 11.64
N ASP A 145 6.50 -5.29 11.82
CA ASP A 145 7.74 -4.93 11.13
C ASP A 145 7.65 -5.16 9.63
N ALA A 146 7.03 -6.25 9.20
CA ALA A 146 6.80 -6.54 7.78
C ALA A 146 5.90 -5.48 7.15
N GLU A 147 4.79 -5.13 7.79
CA GLU A 147 3.86 -4.08 7.34
C GLU A 147 4.56 -2.73 7.24
N ARG A 148 5.27 -2.30 8.30
CA ARG A 148 6.00 -1.03 8.32
C ARG A 148 7.00 -0.91 7.19
N HIS A 149 7.79 -1.94 6.95
CA HIS A 149 8.77 -1.93 5.86
C HIS A 149 8.12 -1.99 4.48
N SER A 150 6.97 -2.65 4.34
CA SER A 150 6.19 -2.64 3.09
C SER A 150 5.66 -1.25 2.75
N ILE A 151 5.12 -0.53 3.75
CA ILE A 151 4.61 0.84 3.56
C ILE A 151 5.76 1.80 3.21
N VAL A 152 6.90 1.71 3.91
CA VAL A 152 8.07 2.53 3.57
C VAL A 152 8.59 2.21 2.17
N ALA A 153 8.56 0.94 1.76
CA ALA A 153 8.94 0.57 0.40
C ALA A 153 8.00 1.19 -0.65
N ALA A 154 6.68 1.18 -0.40
CA ALA A 154 5.71 1.83 -1.27
C ALA A 154 5.97 3.34 -1.39
N THR A 155 6.32 4.01 -0.28
CA THR A 155 6.74 5.43 -0.29
C THR A 155 7.99 5.65 -1.13
N CYS A 156 8.98 4.74 -1.04
CA CYS A 156 10.21 4.83 -1.83
C CYS A 156 9.93 4.64 -3.33
N LEU A 157 9.03 3.71 -3.69
CA LEU A 157 8.60 3.51 -5.09
C LEU A 157 7.94 4.77 -5.65
N ASP A 158 7.06 5.36 -4.87
CA ASP A 158 6.34 6.59 -5.22
C ASP A 158 7.28 7.79 -5.44
N LEU A 159 8.39 7.82 -4.71
CA LEU A 159 9.44 8.84 -4.84
C LEU A 159 10.51 8.51 -5.90
N GLY A 160 10.43 7.36 -6.58
CA GLY A 160 11.42 6.92 -7.54
C GLY A 160 12.71 6.33 -6.94
N ASP A 161 12.76 6.12 -5.61
CA ASP A 161 13.91 5.56 -4.89
C ASP A 161 13.90 4.02 -4.94
N PHE A 162 14.00 3.45 -6.15
CA PHE A 162 13.83 2.01 -6.38
C PHE A 162 14.81 1.13 -5.60
N LEU A 163 16.08 1.55 -5.48
CA LEU A 163 17.09 0.78 -4.73
C LEU A 163 16.77 0.77 -3.23
N LEU A 164 16.30 1.88 -2.69
CA LEU A 164 15.87 1.97 -1.29
C LEU A 164 14.60 1.15 -1.06
N ALA A 165 13.65 1.19 -2.00
CA ALA A 165 12.46 0.34 -1.99
C ALA A 165 12.83 -1.15 -1.90
N VAL A 166 13.77 -1.62 -2.74
CA VAL A 166 14.28 -3.01 -2.69
C VAL A 166 14.89 -3.34 -1.33
N CYS A 167 15.61 -2.42 -0.70
CA CYS A 167 16.16 -2.62 0.64
C CYS A 167 15.06 -2.82 1.69
N HIS A 168 14.01 -2.00 1.64
CA HIS A 168 12.86 -2.13 2.52
C HIS A 168 12.03 -3.38 2.25
N LEU A 169 11.81 -3.75 0.99
CA LEU A 169 11.13 -5.00 0.62
C LEU A 169 11.88 -6.25 1.11
N LYS A 170 13.21 -6.25 1.08
CA LYS A 170 14.01 -7.33 1.67
C LYS A 170 13.82 -7.42 3.19
N LYS A 171 13.75 -6.30 3.90
CA LYS A 171 13.46 -6.27 5.34
C LYS A 171 12.05 -6.76 5.62
N ALA A 172 11.05 -6.29 4.87
CA ALA A 172 9.67 -6.76 4.96
C ALA A 172 9.59 -8.27 4.74
N HIS A 173 10.24 -8.77 3.70
CA HIS A 173 10.29 -10.20 3.38
C HIS A 173 10.95 -11.02 4.51
N SER A 174 12.03 -10.53 5.11
CA SER A 174 12.68 -11.20 6.25
C SER A 174 11.76 -11.28 7.46
N ALA A 175 11.09 -10.17 7.80
CA ALA A 175 10.15 -10.12 8.92
C ALA A 175 8.92 -11.02 8.68
N LEU A 176 8.40 -11.05 7.46
CA LEU A 176 7.29 -11.93 7.08
C LEU A 176 7.68 -13.40 7.14
N ASN A 177 8.89 -13.77 6.71
CA ASN A 177 9.40 -15.13 6.85
C ASN A 177 9.49 -15.57 8.31
N GLU A 178 9.82 -14.64 9.23
CA GLU A 178 9.79 -14.94 10.66
C GLU A 178 8.36 -15.17 11.14
N SER A 179 7.39 -14.37 10.71
CA SER A 179 5.97 -14.61 10.99
C SER A 179 5.52 -15.99 10.51
N MET A 180 5.89 -16.38 9.29
CA MET A 180 5.58 -17.71 8.72
C MET A 180 6.26 -18.84 9.51
N ARG A 181 7.50 -18.62 9.97
CA ARG A 181 8.21 -19.58 10.81
C ARG A 181 7.48 -19.79 12.14
N ILE A 182 7.03 -18.72 12.78
CA ILE A 182 6.28 -18.78 14.03
C ILE A 182 4.92 -19.45 13.82
N ASN A 183 4.23 -19.16 12.72
CA ASN A 183 2.97 -19.81 12.34
C ASN A 183 3.09 -21.34 12.33
N ARG A 184 4.18 -21.86 11.77
CA ARG A 184 4.43 -23.32 11.75
C ARG A 184 4.59 -23.90 13.15
N MET A 185 5.09 -23.12 14.11
CA MET A 185 5.20 -23.58 15.52
C MET A 185 3.84 -23.69 16.21
N PHE A 186 2.81 -23.00 15.72
CA PHE A 186 1.45 -23.11 16.25
C PHE A 186 0.69 -24.34 15.73
N CYS A 187 1.12 -24.97 14.64
CA CYS A 187 0.42 -26.10 14.01
C CYS A 187 0.22 -27.33 14.95
N HIS A 188 0.97 -27.41 16.02
CA HIS A 188 0.86 -28.51 16.98
C HIS A 188 -0.26 -28.32 18.01
N GLN A 189 -0.96 -27.19 18.01
CA GLN A 189 -2.07 -26.93 18.92
C GLN A 189 -3.38 -27.48 18.35
N ASN A 190 -4.09 -28.25 19.15
CA ASN A 190 -5.32 -28.93 18.73
C ASN A 190 -6.54 -27.99 18.80
N SER A 191 -6.51 -26.88 18.06
CA SER A 191 -7.61 -25.92 17.95
C SER A 191 -8.04 -25.80 16.47
N ARG A 192 -9.32 -26.04 16.18
CA ARG A 192 -9.89 -25.88 14.84
C ARG A 192 -9.79 -24.42 14.37
N ILE A 193 -10.14 -23.49 15.22
CA ILE A 193 -10.12 -22.04 14.90
C ILE A 193 -8.69 -21.58 14.58
N LEU A 194 -7.71 -22.05 15.37
CA LEU A 194 -6.31 -21.75 15.10
C LEU A 194 -5.86 -22.33 13.76
N ARG A 195 -6.26 -23.54 13.42
CA ARG A 195 -5.91 -24.17 12.13
C ARG A 195 -6.49 -23.39 10.95
N GLU A 196 -7.77 -23.03 11.00
CA GLU A 196 -8.43 -22.21 9.99
C GLU A 196 -7.71 -20.85 9.82
N TYR A 197 -7.32 -20.22 10.93
CA TYR A 197 -6.52 -18.99 10.89
C TYR A 197 -5.17 -19.22 10.21
N LEU A 198 -4.43 -20.28 10.58
CA LEU A 198 -3.09 -20.56 10.04
C LEU A 198 -3.15 -20.83 8.53
N GLU A 199 -4.12 -21.57 8.05
CA GLU A 199 -4.33 -21.86 6.63
C GLU A 199 -4.64 -20.57 5.84
N GLU A 200 -5.54 -19.74 6.34
CA GLU A 200 -5.94 -18.48 5.69
C GLU A 200 -4.84 -17.42 5.76
N SER A 201 -4.09 -17.33 6.84
CA SER A 201 -2.98 -16.40 6.99
C SER A 201 -1.78 -16.78 6.13
N ASP A 202 -1.48 -18.07 6.02
CA ASP A 202 -0.37 -18.56 5.19
C ASP A 202 -0.55 -18.19 3.72
N VAL A 203 -1.76 -18.35 3.19
CA VAL A 203 -2.08 -17.91 1.80
C VAL A 203 -1.77 -16.42 1.60
N ARG A 204 -2.21 -15.54 2.52
CA ARG A 204 -2.00 -14.09 2.39
C ARG A 204 -0.56 -13.68 2.57
N MET A 205 0.18 -14.36 3.45
CA MET A 205 1.61 -14.11 3.61
C MET A 205 2.39 -14.52 2.35
N HIS A 206 2.01 -15.61 1.68
CA HIS A 206 2.60 -15.98 0.40
C HIS A 206 2.28 -14.97 -0.70
N ASP A 207 1.08 -14.40 -0.71
CA ASP A 207 0.68 -13.38 -1.67
C ASP A 207 1.47 -12.07 -1.47
N LEU A 208 1.65 -11.63 -0.23
CA LEU A 208 2.53 -10.49 0.06
C LEU A 208 3.96 -10.74 -0.44
N ARG A 209 4.51 -11.93 -0.23
CA ARG A 209 5.84 -12.31 -0.75
C ARG A 209 5.89 -12.24 -2.26
N GLU A 210 4.87 -12.75 -2.93
CA GLU A 210 4.80 -12.75 -4.40
C GLU A 210 4.78 -11.33 -4.94
N ILE A 211 3.96 -10.43 -4.38
CA ILE A 211 3.92 -9.02 -4.74
C ILE A 211 5.33 -8.41 -4.60
N TRP A 212 5.97 -8.58 -3.46
CA TRP A 212 7.29 -7.98 -3.22
C TRP A 212 8.39 -8.54 -4.11
N ILE A 213 8.36 -9.84 -4.43
CA ILE A 213 9.32 -10.45 -5.34
C ILE A 213 9.18 -9.87 -6.75
N ARG A 214 7.94 -9.73 -7.25
CA ARG A 214 7.67 -9.12 -8.55
C ARG A 214 8.22 -7.69 -8.61
N ILE A 215 7.89 -6.86 -7.62
CA ILE A 215 8.38 -5.48 -7.54
C ILE A 215 9.91 -5.41 -7.48
N MET A 216 10.54 -6.24 -6.63
CA MET A 216 12.00 -6.27 -6.55
C MET A 216 12.67 -6.73 -7.85
N GLN A 217 12.00 -7.51 -8.68
CA GLN A 217 12.48 -7.88 -10.02
C GLN A 217 12.38 -6.71 -10.99
N ASP A 218 11.25 -5.98 -10.95
CA ASP A 218 11.03 -4.83 -11.81
C ASP A 218 11.98 -3.67 -11.46
N CYS A 219 12.17 -3.36 -10.18
CA CYS A 219 13.14 -2.35 -9.72
C CYS A 219 14.61 -2.61 -10.08
N ARG A 220 14.95 -3.75 -10.65
CA ARG A 220 16.34 -4.12 -11.01
C ARG A 220 16.59 -4.17 -12.52
N LYS A 221 15.54 -3.92 -13.31
CA LYS A 221 15.67 -3.79 -14.77
C LYS A 221 16.25 -2.44 -15.14
#